data_a46c671ff829344bfc92c070db9e4bdb
#
_entry.id   a46c671ff829344bfc92c070db9e4bdb
#
_cell.length_a   1.000
_cell.length_b   1.000
_cell.length_c   1.000
_cell.angle_alpha   90.00
_cell.angle_beta   90.00
_cell.angle_gamma   90.00
#
_symmetry.space_group_name_H-M   'P 1'
#
loop_
_entity.id
_entity.type
_entity.pdbx_description
1 polymer ?
#
loop_
_entity_poly.entity_id
_entity_poly.type
_entity_poly.pdbx_seq_one_letter_code
_entity_poly.pdbx_strand_id
1 'polypeptide(L)'
;MQKQTLPLVFINLDKDSERRTRIEGQLAHLGLPGERLPAVWWKHLPPAEQSLLYSAERNHGLYYQPLVDGEKGCYASHIQAWRQLLASDAPALVVLEDDVRLTPQFADVVNAIAALQ
;
A
#
# COMPACT_ATOMS: atom_id res chain seq x y z
N MET A 1 20.92 21.65 4.12
CA MET A 1 19.63 21.31 4.74
C MET A 1 18.99 20.18 3.95
N GLN A 2 18.76 19.05 4.59
CA GLN A 2 18.13 17.93 3.93
C GLN A 2 16.61 18.18 3.85
N LYS A 3 16.05 17.99 2.66
CA LYS A 3 14.59 17.96 2.53
C LYS A 3 14.08 16.74 3.27
N GLN A 4 13.12 16.94 4.16
CA GLN A 4 12.39 15.84 4.75
C GLN A 4 11.52 15.23 3.66
N THR A 5 11.70 13.95 3.43
CA THR A 5 10.86 13.19 2.51
C THR A 5 10.14 12.12 3.30
N LEU A 6 8.87 11.89 2.96
CA LEU A 6 8.14 10.77 3.52
C LEU A 6 8.48 9.51 2.73
N PRO A 7 8.67 8.38 3.41
CA PRO A 7 8.77 7.11 2.70
C PRO A 7 7.46 6.83 1.95
N LEU A 8 7.58 6.25 0.77
CA LEU A 8 6.46 5.94 -0.10
C LEU A 8 6.61 4.50 -0.58
N VAL A 9 5.54 3.73 -0.45
CA VAL A 9 5.48 2.38 -1.00
C VAL A 9 4.30 2.26 -1.95
N PHE A 10 4.42 1.38 -2.93
CA PHE A 10 3.28 1.01 -3.79
C PHE A 10 3.06 -0.50 -3.72
N ILE A 11 1.81 -0.87 -3.51
CA ILE A 11 1.40 -2.27 -3.40
C ILE A 11 1.18 -2.83 -4.80
N ASN A 12 1.87 -3.92 -5.12
CA ASN A 12 1.82 -4.51 -6.45
C ASN A 12 2.02 -6.02 -6.38
N LEU A 13 1.15 -6.77 -7.06
CA LEU A 13 1.28 -8.21 -7.19
C LEU A 13 2.42 -8.57 -8.15
N ASP A 14 3.13 -9.65 -7.88
CA ASP A 14 4.26 -10.10 -8.70
C ASP A 14 3.87 -10.28 -10.17
N LYS A 15 2.64 -10.73 -10.44
CA LYS A 15 2.15 -10.99 -11.80
C LYS A 15 1.81 -9.71 -12.57
N ASP A 16 1.62 -8.59 -11.90
CA ASP A 16 1.15 -7.35 -12.52
C ASP A 16 2.32 -6.45 -12.91
N SER A 17 3.18 -6.95 -13.79
CA SER A 17 4.39 -6.27 -14.22
C SER A 17 4.11 -4.97 -15.00
N GLU A 18 3.04 -4.92 -15.77
CA GLU A 18 2.66 -3.70 -16.49
C GLU A 18 2.23 -2.59 -15.54
N ARG A 19 1.45 -2.94 -14.52
CA ARG A 19 1.05 -1.99 -13.48
C ARG A 19 2.26 -1.48 -12.72
N ARG A 20 3.21 -2.38 -12.42
CA ARG A 20 4.47 -2.00 -11.78
C ARG A 20 5.24 -0.97 -12.61
N THR A 21 5.42 -1.25 -13.89
CA THR A 21 6.12 -0.34 -14.79
C THR A 21 5.44 1.02 -14.85
N ARG A 22 4.11 1.02 -14.88
CA ARG A 22 3.33 2.26 -14.96
C ARG A 22 3.50 3.11 -13.70
N ILE A 23 3.35 2.52 -12.52
CA ILE A 23 3.47 3.28 -11.28
C ILE A 23 4.91 3.75 -11.05
N GLU A 24 5.90 2.91 -11.35
CA GLU A 24 7.30 3.30 -11.24
C GLU A 24 7.63 4.46 -12.19
N GLY A 25 7.07 4.44 -13.40
CA GLY A 25 7.24 5.53 -14.36
C GLY A 25 6.63 6.85 -13.87
N GLN A 26 5.44 6.79 -13.28
CA GLN A 26 4.79 7.98 -12.73
C GLN A 26 5.62 8.58 -11.59
N LEU A 27 6.11 7.75 -10.68
CA LEU A 27 6.93 8.20 -9.56
C LEU A 27 8.25 8.80 -10.03
N ALA A 28 8.90 8.17 -11.00
CA ALA A 28 10.14 8.70 -11.57
C ALA A 28 9.92 10.06 -12.25
N HIS A 29 8.81 10.20 -12.97
CA HIS A 29 8.46 11.47 -13.63
C HIS A 29 8.27 12.60 -12.62
N LEU A 30 7.71 12.29 -11.46
CA LEU A 30 7.48 13.28 -10.39
C LEU A 30 8.69 13.47 -9.48
N GLY A 31 9.77 12.71 -9.70
CA GLY A 31 10.97 12.79 -8.87
C GLY A 31 10.75 12.25 -7.45
N LEU A 32 9.79 11.35 -7.26
CA LEU A 32 9.50 10.76 -5.97
C LEU A 32 10.11 9.38 -5.85
N PRO A 33 10.97 9.14 -4.84
CA PRO A 33 11.45 7.80 -4.57
C PRO A 33 10.32 6.96 -3.98
N GLY A 34 10.13 5.76 -4.50
CA GLY A 34 9.13 4.84 -3.98
C GLY A 34 9.64 3.42 -4.05
N GLU A 35 9.24 2.62 -3.08
CA GLU A 35 9.59 1.21 -3.02
C GLU A 35 8.38 0.35 -3.26
N ARG A 36 8.59 -0.77 -3.96
CA ARG A 36 7.54 -1.74 -4.16
C ARG A 36 7.31 -2.53 -2.87
N LEU A 37 6.06 -2.62 -2.44
CA LEU A 37 5.63 -3.55 -1.41
C LEU A 37 4.92 -4.70 -2.12
N PRO A 38 5.49 -5.93 -2.09
CA PRO A 38 4.82 -7.07 -2.71
C PRO A 38 3.43 -7.28 -2.10
N ALA A 39 2.41 -7.29 -2.95
CA ALA A 39 1.04 -7.49 -2.49
C ALA A 39 0.84 -8.91 -1.98
N VAL A 40 -0.01 -9.05 -0.98
CA VAL A 40 -0.38 -10.35 -0.44
C VAL A 40 -1.31 -11.06 -1.42
N TRP A 41 -0.91 -12.26 -1.83
CA TRP A 41 -1.79 -13.18 -2.54
C TRP A 41 -2.49 -14.04 -1.49
N TRP A 42 -3.77 -13.77 -1.26
CA TRP A 42 -4.51 -14.35 -0.13
C TRP A 42 -4.41 -15.88 -0.07
N LYS A 43 -4.53 -16.53 -1.23
CA LYS A 43 -4.48 -18.01 -1.31
C LYS A 43 -3.14 -18.59 -0.87
N HIS A 44 -2.07 -17.81 -0.89
CA HIS A 44 -0.76 -18.25 -0.48
C HIS A 44 -0.48 -18.06 1.01
N LEU A 45 -1.36 -17.36 1.74
CA LEU A 45 -1.20 -17.22 3.18
C LEU A 45 -1.56 -18.52 3.89
N PRO A 46 -0.77 -18.91 4.90
CA PRO A 46 -1.15 -20.03 5.76
C PRO A 46 -2.50 -19.78 6.43
N PRO A 47 -3.31 -20.85 6.67
CA PRO A 47 -4.62 -20.69 7.31
C PRO A 47 -4.58 -19.95 8.64
N ALA A 48 -3.54 -20.14 9.44
CA ALA A 48 -3.40 -19.45 10.71
C ALA A 48 -3.29 -17.93 10.53
N GLU A 49 -2.54 -17.48 9.52
CA GLU A 49 -2.43 -16.05 9.21
C GLU A 49 -3.72 -15.50 8.63
N GLN A 50 -4.39 -16.28 7.77
CA GLN A 50 -5.69 -15.88 7.24
C GLN A 50 -6.69 -15.64 8.37
N SER A 51 -6.72 -16.52 9.36
CA SER A 51 -7.64 -16.42 10.50
C SER A 51 -7.37 -15.20 11.38
N LEU A 52 -6.13 -14.74 11.45
CA LEU A 52 -5.78 -13.53 12.19
C LEU A 52 -6.26 -12.26 11.48
N LEU A 53 -6.38 -12.30 10.16
CA LEU A 53 -6.70 -11.13 9.34
C LEU A 53 -8.16 -11.05 8.92
N TYR A 54 -8.88 -12.16 8.91
CA TYR A 54 -10.26 -12.19 8.42
C TYR A 54 -11.10 -13.17 9.23
N SER A 55 -12.30 -12.71 9.63
CA SER A 55 -13.31 -13.53 10.29
C SER A 55 -14.59 -13.52 9.47
N ALA A 56 -14.99 -14.68 8.94
CA ALA A 56 -16.24 -14.81 8.18
C ALA A 56 -17.45 -14.45 9.05
N GLU A 57 -17.41 -14.80 10.34
CA GLU A 57 -18.48 -14.49 11.28
C GLU A 57 -18.66 -12.98 11.47
N ARG A 58 -17.54 -12.25 11.69
CA ARG A 58 -17.58 -10.79 11.80
C ARG A 58 -18.00 -10.14 10.51
N ASN A 59 -17.52 -10.65 9.38
CA ASN A 59 -17.92 -10.14 8.06
C ASN A 59 -19.44 -10.27 7.88
N HIS A 60 -20.01 -11.42 8.24
CA HIS A 60 -21.46 -11.64 8.14
C HIS A 60 -22.26 -10.62 8.95
N GLY A 61 -21.75 -10.24 10.11
CA GLY A 61 -22.43 -9.28 10.99
C GLY A 61 -22.23 -7.82 10.62
N LEU A 62 -21.15 -7.47 9.88
CA LEU A 62 -20.76 -6.09 9.63
C LEU A 62 -20.86 -5.66 8.17
N TYR A 63 -21.03 -6.59 7.24
CA TYR A 63 -21.04 -6.29 5.82
C TYR A 63 -22.07 -7.15 5.10
N TYR A 64 -22.62 -6.62 4.04
CA TYR A 64 -23.76 -7.26 3.35
C TYR A 64 -23.40 -8.50 2.53
N GLN A 65 -22.12 -8.74 2.28
CA GLN A 65 -21.66 -9.92 1.55
C GLN A 65 -20.27 -10.35 2.01
N PRO A 66 -19.88 -11.63 1.79
CA PRO A 66 -18.52 -12.07 2.09
C PRO A 66 -17.50 -11.35 1.22
N LEU A 67 -16.34 -11.06 1.80
CA LEU A 67 -15.22 -10.50 1.04
C LEU A 67 -14.62 -11.58 0.13
N VAL A 68 -14.26 -11.19 -1.09
CA VAL A 68 -13.53 -12.07 -2.01
C VAL A 68 -12.03 -12.04 -1.71
N ASP A 69 -11.30 -13.04 -2.23
CA ASP A 69 -9.86 -13.18 -1.95
C ASP A 69 -9.05 -11.93 -2.36
N GLY A 70 -9.41 -11.29 -3.46
CA GLY A 70 -8.74 -10.04 -3.88
C GLY A 70 -8.90 -8.93 -2.87
N GLU A 71 -10.09 -8.77 -2.30
CA GLU A 71 -10.35 -7.77 -1.26
C GLU A 71 -9.59 -8.09 0.03
N LYS A 72 -9.57 -9.37 0.42
CA LYS A 72 -8.82 -9.82 1.60
C LYS A 72 -7.31 -9.60 1.41
N GLY A 73 -6.78 -9.89 0.23
CA GLY A 73 -5.37 -9.66 -0.08
C GLY A 73 -5.01 -8.19 -0.06
N CYS A 74 -5.88 -7.33 -0.58
CA CYS A 74 -5.70 -5.88 -0.54
C CYS A 74 -5.63 -5.39 0.91
N TYR A 75 -6.56 -5.82 1.75
CA TYR A 75 -6.57 -5.50 3.17
C TYR A 75 -5.28 -5.98 3.86
N ALA A 76 -4.90 -7.22 3.63
CA ALA A 76 -3.68 -7.79 4.22
C ALA A 76 -2.43 -7.02 3.78
N SER A 77 -2.38 -6.56 2.53
CA SER A 77 -1.27 -5.76 1.99
C SER A 77 -1.16 -4.42 2.72
N HIS A 78 -2.29 -3.76 2.98
CA HIS A 78 -2.30 -2.51 3.74
C HIS A 78 -1.87 -2.72 5.19
N ILE A 79 -2.25 -3.84 5.81
CA ILE A 79 -1.77 -4.20 7.16
C ILE A 79 -0.25 -4.34 7.16
N GLN A 80 0.34 -4.95 6.13
CA GLN A 80 1.80 -5.05 6.02
C GLN A 80 2.45 -3.67 5.91
N ALA A 81 1.85 -2.77 5.14
CA ALA A 81 2.34 -1.39 5.04
C ALA A 81 2.31 -0.70 6.40
N TRP A 82 1.24 -0.85 7.16
CA TRP A 82 1.13 -0.27 8.50
C TRP A 82 2.17 -0.85 9.46
N ARG A 83 2.42 -2.15 9.38
CA ARG A 83 3.47 -2.78 10.18
C ARG A 83 4.85 -2.25 9.83
N GLN A 84 5.10 -2.00 8.56
CA GLN A 84 6.36 -1.40 8.10
C GLN A 84 6.53 0.01 8.68
N LEU A 85 5.47 0.81 8.68
CA LEU A 85 5.50 2.14 9.28
C LEU A 85 5.80 2.05 10.78
N LEU A 86 5.11 1.18 11.50
CA LEU A 86 5.29 1.01 12.94
C LEU A 86 6.68 0.51 13.31
N ALA A 87 7.32 -0.24 12.43
CA ALA A 87 8.68 -0.74 12.64
C ALA A 87 9.76 0.29 12.28
N SER A 88 9.38 1.41 11.68
CA SER A 88 10.31 2.48 11.25
C SER A 88 10.23 3.66 12.21
N ASP A 89 11.19 4.59 12.04
CA ASP A 89 11.18 5.86 12.78
C ASP A 89 10.46 6.97 11.99
N ALA A 90 9.88 6.65 10.84
CA ALA A 90 9.21 7.64 10.00
C ALA A 90 7.93 8.14 10.67
N PRO A 91 7.60 9.44 10.54
CA PRO A 91 6.36 9.99 11.11
C PRO A 91 5.11 9.59 10.33
N ALA A 92 5.27 9.23 9.06
CA ALA A 92 4.17 8.84 8.18
C ALA A 92 4.71 8.01 7.02
N LEU A 93 3.82 7.27 6.38
CA LEU A 93 4.13 6.46 5.21
C LEU A 93 3.05 6.74 4.16
N VAL A 94 3.48 7.04 2.94
CA VAL A 94 2.57 7.15 1.81
C VAL A 94 2.39 5.77 1.20
N VAL A 95 1.15 5.31 1.08
CA VAL A 95 0.83 3.99 0.52
C VAL A 95 0.00 4.20 -0.74
N LEU A 96 0.47 3.67 -1.85
CA LEU A 96 -0.23 3.72 -3.14
C LEU A 96 -0.62 2.33 -3.59
N GLU A 97 -1.74 2.22 -4.26
CA GLU A 97 -2.09 1.05 -5.04
C GLU A 97 -1.52 1.22 -6.46
N ASP A 98 -1.26 0.13 -7.15
CA ASP A 98 -0.56 0.17 -8.44
C ASP A 98 -1.41 0.62 -9.63
N ASP A 99 -2.72 0.81 -9.43
CA ASP A 99 -3.66 1.24 -10.45
C ASP A 99 -4.02 2.72 -10.38
N VAL A 100 -3.35 3.48 -9.51
CA VAL A 100 -3.62 4.91 -9.37
C VAL A 100 -2.98 5.71 -10.51
N ARG A 101 -3.59 6.86 -10.79
CA ARG A 101 -3.01 7.86 -11.70
C ARG A 101 -2.63 9.08 -10.88
N LEU A 102 -1.33 9.41 -10.87
CA LEU A 102 -0.82 10.52 -10.10
C LEU A 102 -0.90 11.81 -10.91
N THR A 103 -1.42 12.86 -10.30
CA THR A 103 -1.46 14.19 -10.91
C THR A 103 -0.11 14.89 -10.72
N PRO A 104 0.20 15.92 -11.53
CA PRO A 104 1.43 16.69 -11.33
C PRO A 104 1.55 17.31 -9.93
N GLN A 105 0.43 17.60 -9.27
CA GLN A 105 0.41 18.18 -7.95
C GLN A 105 0.71 17.20 -6.82
N PHE A 106 0.72 15.91 -7.12
CA PHE A 106 0.91 14.88 -6.09
C PHE A 106 2.23 15.06 -5.32
N ALA A 107 3.31 15.35 -6.02
CA ALA A 107 4.60 15.58 -5.38
C ALA A 107 4.56 16.76 -4.41
N ASP A 108 3.88 17.84 -4.81
CA ASP A 108 3.72 19.04 -3.96
C ASP A 108 2.94 18.71 -2.69
N VAL A 109 1.89 17.90 -2.81
CA VAL A 109 1.09 17.48 -1.65
C VAL A 109 1.93 16.63 -0.70
N VAL A 110 2.68 15.66 -1.21
CA VAL A 110 3.55 14.82 -0.38
C VAL A 110 4.59 15.66 0.34
N ASN A 111 5.22 16.61 -0.36
CA ASN A 111 6.22 17.50 0.22
C ASN A 111 5.62 18.42 1.27
N ALA A 112 4.40 18.90 1.05
CA ALA A 112 3.68 19.75 2.01
C ALA A 112 3.36 18.96 3.29
N ILE A 113 2.92 17.71 3.17
CA ILE A 113 2.67 16.85 4.33
C ILE A 113 3.97 16.60 5.09
N ALA A 114 5.06 16.31 4.39
CA ALA A 114 6.38 16.11 5.00
C ALA A 114 6.83 17.32 5.81
N ALA A 115 6.54 18.52 5.33
CA ALA A 115 6.91 19.76 6.01
C ALA A 115 6.11 20.02 7.31
N LEU A 116 4.99 19.32 7.51
CA LEU A 116 4.18 19.43 8.73
C LEU A 116 4.71 18.59 9.89
N GLN A 117 5.69 17.73 9.66
CA GLN A 117 6.21 16.80 10.67
C GLN A 117 7.29 17.41 11.54
#